data_918417d1b733b73d8677138c3830ef80
#
_entry.id   918417d1b733b73d8677138c3830ef80
#
_cell.length_a   1.000
_cell.length_b   1.000
_cell.length_c   1.000
_cell.angle_alpha   90.00
_cell.angle_beta   90.00
_cell.angle_gamma   90.00
#
_symmetry.space_group_name_H-M   'P 1'
#
loop_
_entity.id
_entity.type
_entity.pdbx_description
1 polymer ?
#
loop_
_entity_poly.entity_id
_entity_poly.type
_entity_poly.pdbx_seq_one_letter_code
_entity_poly.pdbx_strand_id
1 'polypeptide(L)'
;MFGLFRRQDPRFREDGNFLLCQVRTDRTGEVIKVRLSKTSEMSLQGSGYFVRKALVGPKTLDQALLEVSMTRAHKVTNATVDGGTLLYVREWEA
;
A
#
# COMPACT_ATOMS: atom_id res chain seq x y z
N MET A 1 4.99 25.05 11.42
CA MET A 1 5.01 23.77 11.79
C MET A 1 4.54 22.78 10.79
N PHE A 2 5.14 22.84 9.73
CA PHE A 2 4.63 22.21 8.55
C PHE A 2 4.81 20.72 8.52
N GLY A 3 5.74 20.18 9.17
CA GLY A 3 5.95 18.75 9.15
C GLY A 3 5.06 17.95 10.06
N LEU A 4 4.25 18.59 10.89
CA LEU A 4 3.46 17.89 11.88
C LEU A 4 2.24 17.20 11.31
N PHE A 5 1.71 17.69 10.20
CA PHE A 5 0.46 17.16 9.64
C PHE A 5 0.68 16.71 8.22
N ARG A 6 1.31 15.57 8.08
CA ARG A 6 1.46 14.96 6.77
C ARG A 6 0.14 14.32 6.36
N ARG A 7 -0.33 14.61 5.16
CA ARG A 7 -1.49 13.94 4.61
C ARG A 7 -1.13 12.53 4.21
N GLN A 8 -2.13 11.66 4.24
CA GLN A 8 -1.94 10.32 3.72
C GLN A 8 -1.76 10.37 2.20
N ASP A 9 -0.93 9.46 1.69
CA ASP A 9 -0.73 9.28 0.26
C ASP A 9 -2.10 8.98 -0.39
N PRO A 10 -2.46 9.66 -1.49
CA PRO A 10 -3.78 9.48 -2.09
C PRO A 10 -4.02 8.12 -2.72
N ARG A 11 -3.03 7.24 -2.69
CA ARG A 11 -3.19 5.86 -3.15
C ARG A 11 -3.54 4.92 -2.02
N PHE A 12 -3.61 5.42 -0.79
CA PHE A 12 -3.86 4.62 0.40
C PHE A 12 -5.03 5.18 1.19
N ARG A 13 -5.76 4.28 1.84
CA ARG A 13 -6.84 4.66 2.74
C ARG A 13 -6.63 3.96 4.08
N GLU A 14 -6.79 4.70 5.16
CA GLU A 14 -6.72 4.10 6.50
C GLU A 14 -8.09 3.61 6.91
N ASP A 15 -8.12 2.42 7.50
CA ASP A 15 -9.35 1.81 7.98
C ASP A 15 -9.04 1.07 9.27
N GLY A 16 -9.16 1.78 10.40
CA GLY A 16 -8.85 1.21 11.70
C GLY A 16 -7.41 0.72 11.77
N ASN A 17 -7.22 -0.56 12.04
CA ASN A 17 -5.90 -1.17 12.15
C ASN A 17 -5.28 -1.52 10.78
N PHE A 18 -5.91 -1.13 9.70
CA PHE A 18 -5.46 -1.51 8.37
C PHE A 18 -5.14 -0.31 7.51
N LEU A 19 -4.18 -0.51 6.62
CA LEU A 19 -3.88 0.42 5.55
C LEU A 19 -4.26 -0.27 4.26
N LEU A 20 -5.16 0.34 3.50
CA LEU A 20 -5.72 -0.27 2.29
C LEU A 20 -5.11 0.34 1.06
N CYS A 21 -4.87 -0.48 0.05
CA CYS A 21 -4.48 0.00 -1.28
C CYS A 21 -4.94 -0.98 -2.34
N GLN A 22 -4.83 -0.58 -3.59
CA GLN A 22 -5.18 -1.45 -4.72
C GLN A 22 -4.08 -1.36 -5.77
N VAL A 23 -3.72 -2.50 -6.31
CA VAL A 23 -2.67 -2.63 -7.31
C VAL A 23 -3.27 -3.23 -8.57
N ARG A 24 -3.02 -2.59 -9.72
CA ARG A 24 -3.35 -3.16 -11.02
C ARG A 24 -2.11 -3.85 -11.56
N THR A 25 -2.21 -5.12 -11.88
CA THR A 25 -1.07 -5.86 -12.41
C THR A 25 -0.76 -5.43 -13.84
N ASP A 26 0.53 -5.43 -14.18
CA ASP A 26 0.96 -5.02 -15.52
C ASP A 26 0.56 -6.04 -16.58
N ARG A 27 0.53 -7.31 -16.22
CA ARG A 27 0.36 -8.37 -17.19
C ARG A 27 -1.05 -8.47 -17.73
N THR A 28 -2.04 -8.49 -16.86
CA THR A 28 -3.44 -8.66 -17.28
C THR A 28 -4.33 -7.50 -16.90
N GLY A 29 -3.85 -6.62 -16.02
CA GLY A 29 -4.67 -5.51 -15.54
C GLY A 29 -5.60 -5.90 -14.40
N GLU A 30 -5.41 -7.06 -13.81
CA GLU A 30 -6.23 -7.45 -12.67
C GLU A 30 -5.97 -6.50 -11.50
N VAL A 31 -7.02 -6.10 -10.82
CA VAL A 31 -6.91 -5.23 -9.64
C VAL A 31 -6.92 -6.10 -8.40
N ILE A 32 -5.83 -6.00 -7.63
CA ILE A 32 -5.67 -6.74 -6.37
C ILE A 32 -5.96 -5.77 -5.23
N LYS A 33 -6.92 -6.11 -4.38
CA LYS A 33 -7.23 -5.32 -3.19
C LYS A 33 -6.31 -5.77 -2.07
N VAL A 34 -5.60 -4.83 -1.49
CA VAL A 34 -4.55 -5.10 -0.50
C VAL A 34 -4.94 -4.50 0.83
N ARG A 35 -4.80 -5.29 1.89
CA ARG A 35 -5.04 -4.84 3.26
C ARG A 35 -3.81 -5.15 4.08
N LEU A 36 -3.19 -4.10 4.61
CA LEU A 36 -1.96 -4.22 5.38
C LEU A 36 -2.30 -4.00 6.85
N SER A 37 -2.00 -5.01 7.69
CA SER A 37 -2.24 -4.90 9.12
C SER A 37 -1.15 -4.07 9.77
N LYS A 38 -1.55 -3.03 10.49
CA LYS A 38 -0.59 -2.15 11.18
C LYS A 38 0.12 -2.86 12.31
N THR A 39 -0.49 -3.91 12.87
CA THR A 39 0.07 -4.59 14.04
C THR A 39 0.81 -5.87 13.70
N SER A 40 0.56 -6.49 12.55
CA SER A 40 1.13 -7.80 12.27
C SER A 40 1.98 -7.87 11.00
N GLU A 41 1.90 -6.88 10.12
CA GLU A 41 2.64 -6.95 8.85
C GLU A 41 3.72 -5.89 8.70
N MET A 42 3.75 -4.90 9.58
CA MET A 42 4.67 -3.79 9.44
C MET A 42 5.82 -3.93 10.40
N SER A 43 7.04 -3.71 9.90
CA SER A 43 8.25 -3.77 10.70
C SER A 43 8.73 -2.37 11.02
N LEU A 44 9.20 -2.16 12.25
CA LEU A 44 9.79 -0.90 12.63
C LEU A 44 11.16 -0.78 11.98
N GLN A 45 11.39 0.28 11.22
CA GLN A 45 12.67 0.54 10.58
C GLN A 45 13.02 2.01 10.74
N GLY A 46 14.15 2.27 11.40
CA GLY A 46 14.56 3.64 11.64
C GLY A 46 13.47 4.39 12.41
N SER A 47 13.03 5.51 11.85
CA SER A 47 12.02 6.35 12.49
C SER A 47 10.59 6.06 12.02
N GLY A 48 10.37 4.96 11.32
CA GLY A 48 9.04 4.66 10.79
C GLY A 48 8.84 3.16 10.63
N TYR A 49 7.87 2.82 9.79
CA TYR A 49 7.54 1.43 9.50
C TYR A 49 7.79 1.09 8.05
N PHE A 50 7.98 -0.18 7.80
CA PHE A 50 8.17 -0.72 6.45
C PHE A 50 7.39 -2.00 6.30
N VAL A 51 6.82 -2.23 5.13
CA VAL A 51 6.20 -3.50 4.78
C VAL A 51 6.58 -3.89 3.36
N ARG A 52 6.84 -5.18 3.19
CA ARG A 52 7.10 -5.78 1.88
C ARG A 52 6.14 -6.94 1.73
N LYS A 53 5.33 -6.90 0.70
CA LYS A 53 4.28 -7.90 0.54
C LYS A 53 4.23 -8.41 -0.89
N ALA A 54 4.31 -9.73 -1.03
CA ALA A 54 4.11 -10.37 -2.32
C ALA A 54 2.61 -10.47 -2.57
N LEU A 55 2.18 -10.04 -3.74
CA LEU A 55 0.77 -10.03 -4.14
C LEU A 55 0.56 -11.06 -5.24
N VAL A 56 -0.58 -11.75 -5.17
CA VAL A 56 -0.98 -12.69 -6.20
C VAL A 56 -2.42 -12.39 -6.56
N GLY A 57 -2.69 -12.18 -7.84
CA GLY A 57 -4.04 -11.93 -8.31
C GLY A 57 -4.88 -13.20 -8.17
N PRO A 58 -6.03 -13.13 -7.51
CA PRO A 58 -6.84 -14.33 -7.29
C PRO A 58 -7.43 -14.94 -8.55
N LYS A 59 -7.53 -14.16 -9.62
CA LYS A 59 -8.13 -14.65 -10.87
C LYS A 59 -7.10 -15.10 -11.88
N THR A 60 -6.02 -14.34 -12.03
CA THR A 60 -5.03 -14.59 -13.08
C THR A 60 -3.74 -15.21 -12.57
N LEU A 61 -3.54 -15.19 -11.25
CA LEU A 61 -2.30 -15.56 -10.60
C LEU A 61 -1.13 -14.65 -10.96
N ASP A 62 -1.42 -13.46 -11.48
CA ASP A 62 -0.39 -12.45 -11.71
C ASP A 62 0.28 -12.10 -10.40
N GLN A 63 1.57 -11.82 -10.45
CA GLN A 63 2.35 -11.52 -9.26
C GLN A 63 2.83 -10.08 -9.31
N ALA A 64 2.89 -9.47 -8.14
CA ALA A 64 3.47 -8.15 -7.96
C ALA A 64 4.11 -8.10 -6.58
N LEU A 65 5.07 -7.20 -6.41
CA LEU A 65 5.74 -7.01 -5.13
C LEU A 65 5.51 -5.57 -4.69
N LEU A 66 4.90 -5.42 -3.53
CA LEU A 66 4.61 -4.11 -2.95
C LEU A 66 5.58 -3.83 -1.82
N GLU A 67 6.17 -2.63 -1.82
CA GLU A 67 7.01 -2.15 -0.72
C GLU A 67 6.53 -0.77 -0.32
N VAL A 68 6.30 -0.57 0.97
CA VAL A 68 5.78 0.69 1.49
C VAL A 68 6.58 1.11 2.70
N SER A 69 7.04 2.35 2.69
CA SER A 69 7.65 2.99 3.86
C SER A 69 6.70 4.05 4.37
N MET A 70 6.66 4.22 5.69
CA MET A 70 5.71 5.16 6.29
C MET A 70 6.27 5.71 7.60
N THR A 71 5.68 6.81 8.05
CA THR A 71 6.02 7.40 9.34
C THR A 71 5.48 6.53 10.48
N ARG A 72 5.84 6.87 11.71
CA ARG A 72 5.29 6.20 12.88
C ARG A 72 3.76 6.36 12.99
N ALA A 73 3.21 7.39 12.38
CA ALA A 73 1.77 7.60 12.33
C ALA A 73 1.12 6.89 11.15
N HIS A 74 1.87 6.02 10.45
CA HIS A 74 1.40 5.24 9.30
C HIS A 74 1.01 6.11 8.11
N LYS A 75 1.68 7.26 7.96
CA LYS A 75 1.54 8.08 6.75
C LYS A 75 2.61 7.66 5.77
N VAL A 76 2.21 7.28 4.57
CA VAL A 76 3.12 6.72 3.56
C VAL A 76 4.10 7.79 3.10
N THR A 77 5.39 7.46 3.13
CA THR A 77 6.45 8.34 2.64
C THR A 77 6.98 7.88 1.29
N ASN A 78 6.91 6.59 1.02
CA ASN A 78 7.34 6.03 -0.26
C ASN A 78 6.62 4.71 -0.48
N ALA A 79 6.24 4.44 -1.71
CA ALA A 79 5.60 3.17 -2.05
C ALA A 79 5.99 2.81 -3.48
N THR A 80 6.39 1.56 -3.67
CA THR A 80 6.76 1.05 -4.98
C THR A 80 6.07 -0.29 -5.22
N VAL A 81 5.78 -0.58 -6.48
CA VAL A 81 5.25 -1.87 -6.90
C VAL A 81 6.07 -2.35 -8.08
N ASP A 82 6.56 -3.57 -7.96
CA ASP A 82 7.19 -4.26 -9.09
C ASP A 82 6.14 -5.20 -9.67
N GLY A 83 5.88 -5.06 -10.96
CA GLY A 83 4.88 -5.88 -11.65
C GLY A 83 3.47 -5.30 -11.64
N GLY A 84 3.31 -4.06 -11.21
CA GLY A 84 2.01 -3.42 -11.19
C GLY A 84 2.08 -1.94 -10.89
N THR A 85 0.93 -1.35 -10.73
CA THR A 85 0.77 0.08 -10.46
C THR A 85 -0.22 0.29 -9.34
N LEU A 86 0.13 1.14 -8.37
CA LEU A 86 -0.79 1.53 -7.32
C LEU A 86 -1.85 2.48 -7.89
N LEU A 87 -3.10 2.19 -7.62
CA LEU A 87 -4.21 3.04 -8.04
C LEU A 87 -4.46 4.12 -6.99
N TYR A 88 -4.91 5.27 -7.46
CA TYR A 88 -5.39 6.30 -6.53
C TYR A 88 -6.73 5.85 -5.95
N VAL A 89 -6.98 6.24 -4.70
CA VAL A 89 -8.24 5.89 -4.04
C VAL A 89 -9.46 6.33 -4.86
N ARG A 90 -9.37 7.48 -5.51
CA ARG A 90 -10.46 7.98 -6.34
C ARG A 90 -10.77 7.09 -7.54
N GLU A 91 -9.84 6.20 -7.89
CA GLU A 91 -10.02 5.28 -9.02
C GLU A 91 -10.62 3.94 -8.59
N TRP A 92 -10.75 3.70 -7.31
CA TRP A 92 -11.30 2.43 -6.83
C TRP A 92 -12.76 2.35 -7.19
N GLU A 93 -13.19 1.16 -7.56
CA GLU A 93 -14.60 0.91 -7.79
C GLU A 93 -15.31 0.67 -6.46
N ALA A 94 -16.50 1.19 -6.36
CA ALA A 94 -17.28 1.06 -5.14
C ALA A 94 -17.71 -0.38 -4.88
#